data_9cf157920a6695503b4fc48f9f27745f
#
_entry.id   9cf157920a6695503b4fc48f9f27745f
#
_cell.length_a   1.000
_cell.length_b   1.000
_cell.length_c   1.000
_cell.angle_alpha   90.00
_cell.angle_beta   90.00
_cell.angle_gamma   90.00
#
_symmetry.space_group_name_H-M   'P 1'
#
loop_
_entity.id
_entity.type
_entity.pdbx_description
1 polymer ?
#
loop_
_entity_poly.entity_id
_entity_poly.type
_entity_poly.pdbx_seq_one_letter_code
_entity_poly.pdbx_strand_id
1 'polypeptide(L)'
;MFPVGVSQITFSDCFGLFAFRRRPRGALQSVAVLPGSIPADPLPISPGEGESTATQRALSDHSVPEDIRAWQEGDELKRVHWKLSMRRQSLMVHTYETPQRPDALILLDTSQPQGAPRAALIDALTEACAGTVESLLQAGRMTRLPLEAAGQGDLSGQGMEAFDAMRRALACAGYHRQDDFARVLLMAAPRLRTAGSAAVFSTRLTPAIADAAIALSRMGARMRYTLVTAEAPSEEQGKLLDLLRVSGLEALHVRA
;
A
#
# COMPACT_ATOMS: atom_id res chain seq x y z
N MET A 1 -9.82 -14.61 -9.18
CA MET A 1 -9.41 -15.71 -10.10
C MET A 1 -10.64 -16.47 -10.59
N PHE A 2 -10.75 -16.66 -11.89
CA PHE A 2 -11.90 -17.34 -12.51
C PHE A 2 -11.44 -18.65 -13.12
N PRO A 3 -12.08 -19.80 -12.81
CA PRO A 3 -11.79 -21.06 -13.47
C PRO A 3 -12.33 -21.02 -14.90
N VAL A 4 -11.46 -21.18 -15.88
CA VAL A 4 -11.80 -21.20 -17.31
C VAL A 4 -11.48 -22.55 -17.89
N GLY A 5 -12.45 -23.11 -18.62
CA GLY A 5 -12.30 -24.41 -19.28
C GLY A 5 -13.62 -25.13 -19.44
N VAL A 6 -13.54 -26.33 -20.01
CA VAL A 6 -14.71 -27.18 -20.23
C VAL A 6 -14.94 -28.04 -18.99
N SER A 7 -15.99 -27.74 -18.23
CA SER A 7 -16.36 -28.49 -17.02
C SER A 7 -17.17 -29.76 -17.33
N GLN A 8 -17.90 -29.74 -18.44
CA GLN A 8 -18.75 -30.86 -18.85
C GLN A 8 -18.95 -30.91 -20.35
N ILE A 9 -18.91 -32.07 -20.94
CA ILE A 9 -19.22 -32.31 -22.34
C ILE A 9 -20.44 -33.25 -22.38
N THR A 10 -21.44 -32.88 -23.16
CA THR A 10 -22.62 -33.70 -23.40
C THR A 10 -22.61 -34.15 -24.86
N PHE A 11 -22.67 -35.43 -25.08
CA PHE A 11 -22.81 -36.06 -26.40
C PHE A 11 -24.26 -36.55 -26.51
N SER A 12 -24.95 -36.13 -27.54
CA SER A 12 -26.30 -36.63 -27.84
C SER A 12 -26.35 -37.17 -29.27
N ASP A 13 -27.20 -38.17 -29.49
CA ASP A 13 -27.52 -38.63 -30.84
C ASP A 13 -28.41 -37.59 -31.57
N CYS A 14 -28.52 -37.70 -32.88
CA CYS A 14 -29.29 -36.77 -33.72
C CYS A 14 -30.81 -36.81 -33.45
N PHE A 15 -31.30 -37.88 -32.82
CA PHE A 15 -32.72 -38.04 -32.47
C PHE A 15 -33.03 -37.67 -31.01
N GLY A 16 -32.03 -37.31 -30.21
CA GLY A 16 -32.20 -36.96 -28.81
C GLY A 16 -32.59 -38.14 -27.89
N LEU A 17 -32.45 -39.39 -28.38
CA LEU A 17 -32.82 -40.58 -27.62
C LEU A 17 -31.75 -40.96 -26.56
N PHE A 18 -30.50 -40.62 -26.84
CA PHE A 18 -29.38 -40.91 -25.95
C PHE A 18 -28.56 -39.66 -25.70
N ALA A 19 -28.24 -39.41 -24.43
CA ALA A 19 -27.34 -38.34 -24.03
C ALA A 19 -26.34 -38.84 -22.99
N PHE A 20 -25.06 -38.73 -23.32
CA PHE A 20 -23.96 -39.07 -22.42
C PHE A 20 -23.26 -37.84 -21.92
N ARG A 21 -23.14 -37.69 -20.61
CA ARG A 21 -22.42 -36.61 -19.98
C ARG A 21 -21.07 -37.09 -19.49
N ARG A 22 -20.01 -36.44 -19.90
CA ARG A 22 -18.65 -36.72 -19.47
C ARG A 22 -17.98 -35.49 -18.93
N ARG A 23 -17.29 -35.62 -17.80
CA ARG A 23 -16.40 -34.57 -17.29
C ARG A 23 -15.02 -34.81 -17.89
N PRO A 24 -14.45 -33.85 -18.62
CA PRO A 24 -13.09 -33.97 -19.12
C PRO A 24 -12.12 -34.09 -17.93
N ARG A 25 -11.04 -34.83 -18.10
CA ARG A 25 -10.00 -35.01 -17.07
C ARG A 25 -9.02 -33.85 -17.02
N GLY A 26 -9.19 -32.82 -17.86
CA GLY A 26 -8.35 -31.59 -17.84
C GLY A 26 -8.66 -30.71 -16.65
N ALA A 27 -7.64 -30.21 -16.00
CA ALA A 27 -7.82 -29.19 -14.98
C ALA A 27 -8.32 -27.89 -15.60
N LEU A 28 -9.28 -27.23 -14.96
CA LEU A 28 -9.67 -25.88 -15.30
C LEU A 28 -8.46 -24.96 -15.08
N GLN A 29 -8.16 -24.11 -16.04
CA GLN A 29 -7.15 -23.07 -15.87
C GLN A 29 -7.74 -21.91 -15.06
N SER A 30 -6.99 -21.40 -14.11
CA SER A 30 -7.39 -20.19 -13.40
C SER A 30 -6.85 -18.95 -14.12
N VAL A 31 -7.74 -18.07 -14.50
CA VAL A 31 -7.43 -16.78 -15.11
C VAL A 31 -7.60 -15.68 -14.07
N ALA A 32 -6.57 -14.87 -13.88
CA ALA A 32 -6.65 -13.67 -13.07
C ALA A 32 -6.95 -12.48 -13.98
N VAL A 33 -8.02 -11.76 -13.70
CA VAL A 33 -8.27 -10.46 -14.34
C VAL A 33 -7.53 -9.43 -13.50
N LEU A 34 -6.62 -8.70 -14.14
CA LEU A 34 -5.85 -7.65 -13.46
C LEU A 34 -6.71 -6.39 -13.31
N PRO A 35 -6.71 -5.74 -12.13
CA PRO A 35 -7.43 -4.50 -11.95
C PRO A 35 -6.86 -3.41 -12.87
N GLY A 36 -7.70 -2.50 -13.33
CA GLY A 36 -7.27 -1.23 -13.90
C GLY A 36 -6.50 -0.41 -12.86
N SER A 37 -5.95 0.72 -13.29
CA SER A 37 -5.42 1.72 -12.36
C SER A 37 -6.17 3.02 -12.59
N ILE A 38 -6.82 3.53 -11.54
CA ILE A 38 -7.43 4.86 -11.58
C ILE A 38 -6.33 5.85 -11.20
N PRO A 39 -6.06 6.88 -12.05
CA PRO A 39 -5.06 7.88 -11.70
C PRO A 39 -5.33 8.45 -10.30
N ALA A 40 -4.36 8.35 -9.43
CA ALA A 40 -4.45 8.83 -8.06
C ALA A 40 -3.51 10.01 -7.85
N ASP A 41 -3.97 11.01 -7.11
CA ASP A 41 -3.11 12.09 -6.66
C ASP A 41 -1.96 11.51 -5.80
N PRO A 42 -0.76 12.12 -5.88
CA PRO A 42 0.36 11.68 -5.07
C PRO A 42 -0.02 11.69 -3.57
N LEU A 43 0.45 10.68 -2.83
CA LEU A 43 0.26 10.67 -1.38
C LEU A 43 0.96 11.87 -0.74
N PRO A 44 0.32 12.50 0.26
CA PRO A 44 0.94 13.60 0.98
C PRO A 44 2.27 13.11 1.59
N ILE A 45 3.31 13.89 1.36
CA ILE A 45 4.65 13.63 1.88
C ILE A 45 4.74 14.27 3.27
N SER A 46 5.37 13.59 4.22
CA SER A 46 5.62 14.20 5.54
C SER A 46 6.49 15.47 5.39
N PRO A 47 6.24 16.53 6.17
CA PRO A 47 6.95 17.80 6.06
C PRO A 47 8.47 17.72 6.32
N GLY A 48 9.05 16.53 6.43
CA GLY A 48 10.50 16.30 6.53
C GLY A 48 11.20 16.03 5.21
N GLU A 49 10.46 15.84 4.11
CA GLU A 49 11.05 15.41 2.84
C GLU A 49 11.31 16.52 1.83
N GLY A 50 10.69 17.68 1.98
CA GLY A 50 10.83 18.78 1.00
C GLY A 50 11.41 20.09 1.56
N GLU A 51 11.28 20.36 2.85
CA GLU A 51 11.59 21.67 3.42
C GLU A 51 12.29 21.66 4.79
N SER A 52 12.87 20.57 5.22
CA SER A 52 13.41 20.49 6.57
C SER A 52 14.92 20.52 6.64
N THR A 53 15.51 21.67 6.45
CA THR A 53 16.85 21.95 6.97
C THR A 53 16.92 21.93 8.51
N ALA A 54 15.81 22.10 9.22
CA ALA A 54 15.78 22.10 10.68
C ALA A 54 15.52 20.68 11.27
N THR A 55 14.58 19.91 10.70
CA THR A 55 14.29 18.55 11.17
C THR A 55 15.31 17.55 10.66
N GLN A 56 15.90 17.78 9.47
CA GLN A 56 17.07 17.03 9.02
C GLN A 56 18.28 17.22 9.94
N ARG A 57 18.44 18.39 10.54
CA ARG A 57 19.47 18.62 11.57
C ARG A 57 19.20 17.80 12.85
N ALA A 58 17.95 17.66 13.27
CA ALA A 58 17.60 16.85 14.45
C ALA A 58 17.69 15.34 14.18
N LEU A 59 17.40 14.89 12.94
CA LEU A 59 17.56 13.49 12.52
C LEU A 59 19.00 13.16 12.16
N SER A 60 19.78 14.12 11.63
CA SER A 60 21.22 13.93 11.36
C SER A 60 22.07 13.90 12.63
N ASP A 61 21.54 14.39 13.77
CA ASP A 61 22.22 14.26 15.06
C ASP A 61 22.14 12.82 15.64
N HIS A 62 21.29 11.97 15.05
CA HIS A 62 21.15 10.55 15.40
C HIS A 62 21.48 9.58 14.26
N SER A 63 21.96 10.07 13.11
CA SER A 63 22.49 9.19 12.09
C SER A 63 23.78 8.55 12.61
N VAL A 64 23.73 7.27 12.91
CA VAL A 64 24.92 6.46 13.20
C VAL A 64 25.81 6.58 11.97
N PRO A 65 27.07 7.04 12.11
CA PRO A 65 27.98 7.09 10.97
C PRO A 65 28.23 5.66 10.51
N GLU A 66 27.77 5.33 9.31
CA GLU A 66 27.78 3.97 8.79
C GLU A 66 29.18 3.55 8.35
N ASP A 67 29.97 4.49 7.84
CA ASP A 67 31.34 4.22 7.42
C ASP A 67 32.21 5.49 7.46
N ILE A 68 33.52 5.30 7.41
CA ILE A 68 34.49 6.38 7.35
C ILE A 68 35.38 6.14 6.12
N ARG A 69 35.27 7.06 5.14
CA ARG A 69 36.08 7.04 3.92
C ARG A 69 37.12 8.17 3.89
N ALA A 70 38.07 8.04 2.98
CA ALA A 70 38.97 9.14 2.71
C ALA A 70 38.23 10.34 2.12
N TRP A 71 38.62 11.54 2.53
CA TRP A 71 38.08 12.81 2.02
C TRP A 71 38.30 12.93 0.50
N GLN A 72 37.32 13.47 -0.18
CA GLN A 72 37.38 13.78 -1.60
C GLN A 72 37.07 15.26 -1.83
N GLU A 73 37.55 15.80 -2.93
CA GLU A 73 37.28 17.20 -3.31
C GLU A 73 35.77 17.43 -3.47
N GLY A 74 35.22 18.37 -2.69
CA GLY A 74 33.79 18.62 -2.58
C GLY A 74 33.16 18.20 -1.26
N ASP A 75 33.85 17.44 -0.41
CA ASP A 75 33.35 17.05 0.90
C ASP A 75 33.40 18.22 1.90
N GLU A 76 32.33 18.34 2.71
CA GLU A 76 32.26 19.38 3.74
C GLU A 76 33.24 19.11 4.89
N LEU A 77 34.04 20.08 5.26
CA LEU A 77 34.99 19.99 6.38
C LEU A 77 34.33 19.71 7.74
N LYS A 78 33.03 20.03 7.88
CA LYS A 78 32.25 19.71 9.08
C LYS A 78 32.09 18.21 9.33
N ARG A 79 32.21 17.39 8.27
CA ARG A 79 32.06 15.95 8.33
C ARG A 79 33.38 15.22 8.57
N VAL A 80 34.46 15.95 8.73
CA VAL A 80 35.81 15.36 8.96
C VAL A 80 35.90 14.79 10.36
N HIS A 81 36.26 13.51 10.42
CA HIS A 81 36.59 12.82 11.67
C HIS A 81 38.01 13.15 12.11
N TRP A 82 38.21 14.31 12.75
CA TRP A 82 39.53 14.85 13.10
C TRP A 82 40.41 13.85 13.87
N LYS A 83 39.86 13.13 14.85
CA LYS A 83 40.62 12.17 15.65
C LYS A 83 41.21 11.03 14.82
N LEU A 84 40.48 10.50 13.83
CA LEU A 84 40.95 9.43 12.97
C LEU A 84 41.86 9.98 11.87
N SER A 85 41.57 11.15 11.34
CA SER A 85 42.38 11.84 10.35
C SER A 85 43.80 12.08 10.86
N MET A 86 43.92 12.52 12.12
CA MET A 86 45.23 12.71 12.76
C MET A 86 46.01 11.38 12.94
N ARG A 87 45.33 10.27 13.24
CA ARG A 87 45.96 8.96 13.37
C ARG A 87 46.41 8.37 12.03
N ARG A 88 45.63 8.61 10.95
CA ARG A 88 45.92 8.06 9.62
C ARG A 88 46.72 9.00 8.72
N GLN A 89 47.01 10.21 9.19
CA GLN A 89 47.66 11.28 8.42
C GLN A 89 46.99 11.55 7.05
N SER A 90 45.70 11.34 6.97
CA SER A 90 44.85 11.59 5.80
C SER A 90 43.48 12.03 6.27
N LEU A 91 42.87 13.00 5.58
CA LEU A 91 41.55 13.47 5.95
C LEU A 91 40.53 12.34 5.76
N MET A 92 39.83 12.02 6.84
CA MET A 92 38.77 11.01 6.88
C MET A 92 37.42 11.69 7.15
N VAL A 93 36.40 11.29 6.39
CA VAL A 93 35.04 11.88 6.45
C VAL A 93 34.02 10.82 6.85
N HIS A 94 33.09 11.19 7.74
CA HIS A 94 31.93 10.37 8.01
C HIS A 94 31.03 10.33 6.79
N THR A 95 30.73 9.13 6.32
CA THR A 95 29.69 8.90 5.33
C THR A 95 28.40 8.62 6.09
N TYR A 96 27.39 9.44 5.87
CA TYR A 96 26.05 9.22 6.40
C TYR A 96 25.23 8.53 5.33
N GLU A 97 24.40 7.57 5.71
CA GLU A 97 23.38 7.09 4.81
C GLU A 97 22.55 8.26 4.30
N THR A 98 22.40 8.36 3.00
CA THR A 98 21.39 9.26 2.43
C THR A 98 20.06 8.77 2.96
N PRO A 99 19.27 9.61 3.69
CA PRO A 99 17.98 9.18 4.18
C PRO A 99 17.17 8.68 3.00
N GLN A 100 16.94 7.39 2.93
CA GLN A 100 16.08 6.82 1.91
C GLN A 100 14.71 7.48 2.10
N ARG A 101 14.08 7.86 1.00
CA ARG A 101 12.71 8.40 1.05
C ARG A 101 11.87 7.42 1.84
N PRO A 102 11.15 7.87 2.87
CA PRO A 102 10.41 6.96 3.72
C PRO A 102 9.42 6.15 2.88
N ASP A 103 9.32 4.88 3.22
CA ASP A 103 8.44 3.93 2.56
C ASP A 103 6.99 4.42 2.56
N ALA A 104 6.26 4.11 1.52
CA ALA A 104 4.82 4.27 1.49
C ALA A 104 4.16 2.93 1.86
N LEU A 105 3.30 2.94 2.86
CA LEU A 105 2.56 1.77 3.31
C LEU A 105 1.13 1.80 2.76
N ILE A 106 0.73 0.75 2.06
CA ILE A 106 -0.63 0.59 1.53
C ILE A 106 -1.38 -0.43 2.36
N LEU A 107 -2.46 -0.02 3.00
CA LEU A 107 -3.30 -0.88 3.84
C LEU A 107 -4.66 -1.08 3.15
N LEU A 108 -4.93 -2.30 2.73
CA LEU A 108 -6.15 -2.68 2.02
C LEU A 108 -7.07 -3.47 2.95
N ASP A 109 -8.32 -3.03 3.07
CA ASP A 109 -9.37 -3.78 3.76
C ASP A 109 -9.84 -4.93 2.88
N THR A 110 -9.45 -6.14 3.24
CA THR A 110 -9.84 -7.38 2.55
C THR A 110 -11.07 -8.04 3.17
N SER A 111 -11.78 -7.32 4.02
CA SER A 111 -13.04 -7.79 4.56
C SER A 111 -14.11 -7.87 3.48
N GLN A 112 -15.07 -8.74 3.67
CA GLN A 112 -16.18 -8.86 2.74
C GLN A 112 -16.98 -7.56 2.69
N PRO A 113 -17.12 -6.91 1.51
CA PRO A 113 -17.91 -5.69 1.38
C PRO A 113 -19.38 -5.93 1.77
N GLN A 114 -19.95 -4.97 2.48
CA GLN A 114 -21.38 -4.97 2.79
C GLN A 114 -22.11 -4.16 1.73
N GLY A 115 -23.22 -4.69 1.24
CA GLY A 115 -24.02 -4.07 0.18
C GLY A 115 -23.83 -4.73 -1.19
N ALA A 116 -24.59 -4.27 -2.16
CA ALA A 116 -24.53 -4.72 -3.55
C ALA A 116 -24.25 -3.50 -4.47
N PRO A 117 -23.56 -3.67 -5.59
CA PRO A 117 -22.96 -4.92 -6.10
C PRO A 117 -21.54 -5.15 -5.53
N ARG A 118 -21.34 -6.26 -4.83
CA ARG A 118 -20.04 -6.57 -4.17
C ARG A 118 -18.86 -6.62 -5.13
N ALA A 119 -19.06 -7.15 -6.34
CA ALA A 119 -17.99 -7.25 -7.33
C ALA A 119 -17.51 -5.85 -7.75
N ALA A 120 -18.41 -4.93 -8.06
CA ALA A 120 -18.06 -3.56 -8.44
C ALA A 120 -17.31 -2.83 -7.30
N LEU A 121 -17.73 -3.03 -6.04
CA LEU A 121 -17.05 -2.46 -4.88
C LEU A 121 -15.60 -2.99 -4.75
N ILE A 122 -15.40 -4.28 -4.95
CA ILE A 122 -14.07 -4.91 -4.92
C ILE A 122 -13.23 -4.39 -6.09
N ASP A 123 -13.79 -4.31 -7.28
CA ASP A 123 -13.09 -3.83 -8.48
C ASP A 123 -12.68 -2.36 -8.27
N ALA A 124 -13.59 -1.48 -7.87
CA ALA A 124 -13.27 -0.08 -7.62
C ALA A 124 -12.24 0.10 -6.48
N LEU A 125 -12.34 -0.71 -5.41
CA LEU A 125 -11.38 -0.69 -4.30
C LEU A 125 -9.98 -1.11 -4.77
N THR A 126 -9.88 -2.18 -5.57
CA THR A 126 -8.60 -2.67 -6.11
C THR A 126 -8.02 -1.72 -7.15
N GLU A 127 -8.85 -1.10 -7.99
CA GLU A 127 -8.43 -0.11 -8.98
C GLU A 127 -7.90 1.17 -8.32
N ALA A 128 -8.58 1.69 -7.30
CA ALA A 128 -8.11 2.85 -6.54
C ALA A 128 -6.78 2.55 -5.82
N CYS A 129 -6.66 1.34 -5.24
CA CYS A 129 -5.43 0.88 -4.61
C CYS A 129 -4.30 0.75 -5.65
N ALA A 130 -4.56 0.10 -6.80
CA ALA A 130 -3.59 -0.08 -7.87
C ALA A 130 -3.10 1.25 -8.44
N GLY A 131 -3.99 2.24 -8.64
CA GLY A 131 -3.61 3.57 -9.11
C GLY A 131 -2.71 4.32 -8.12
N THR A 132 -2.96 4.19 -6.82
CA THR A 132 -2.08 4.78 -5.81
C THR A 132 -0.72 4.08 -5.78
N VAL A 133 -0.68 2.75 -5.86
CA VAL A 133 0.56 1.97 -5.96
C VAL A 133 1.36 2.41 -7.20
N GLU A 134 0.71 2.52 -8.35
CA GLU A 134 1.34 2.95 -9.60
C GLU A 134 1.94 4.35 -9.47
N SER A 135 1.20 5.31 -8.95
CA SER A 135 1.66 6.68 -8.72
C SER A 135 2.91 6.74 -7.81
N LEU A 136 2.93 5.94 -6.75
CA LEU A 136 4.07 5.86 -5.83
C LEU A 136 5.31 5.24 -6.48
N LEU A 137 5.14 4.16 -7.24
CA LEU A 137 6.23 3.50 -7.94
C LEU A 137 6.79 4.35 -9.09
N GLN A 138 5.92 5.10 -9.81
CA GLN A 138 6.34 6.09 -10.80
C GLN A 138 7.16 7.22 -10.17
N ALA A 139 6.79 7.65 -8.97
CA ALA A 139 7.56 8.61 -8.19
C ALA A 139 8.88 8.04 -7.60
N GLY A 140 9.17 6.76 -7.88
CA GLY A 140 10.38 6.08 -7.37
C GLY A 140 10.35 5.85 -5.86
N ARG A 141 9.17 5.79 -5.24
CA ARG A 141 9.04 5.53 -3.80
C ARG A 141 9.02 4.03 -3.51
N MET A 142 9.70 3.61 -2.46
CA MET A 142 9.56 2.27 -1.92
C MET A 142 8.12 2.10 -1.42
N THR A 143 7.40 1.15 -1.98
CA THR A 143 6.00 0.88 -1.66
C THR A 143 5.88 -0.49 -1.03
N ARG A 144 5.17 -0.56 0.11
CA ARG A 144 4.88 -1.81 0.81
C ARG A 144 3.38 -2.07 0.80
N LEU A 145 3.01 -3.26 0.37
CA LEU A 145 1.64 -3.74 0.27
C LEU A 145 1.49 -5.05 1.04
N PRO A 146 1.20 -5.02 2.35
CA PRO A 146 0.97 -6.22 3.14
C PRO A 146 -0.39 -6.82 2.81
N LEU A 147 -0.40 -7.97 2.14
CA LEU A 147 -1.59 -8.73 1.77
C LEU A 147 -1.63 -10.11 2.43
N GLU A 148 -0.93 -10.31 3.54
CA GLU A 148 -0.92 -11.58 4.28
C GLU A 148 -2.33 -11.98 4.69
N ALA A 149 -3.14 -11.02 5.12
CA ALA A 149 -4.54 -11.23 5.45
C ALA A 149 -5.40 -11.69 4.26
N ALA A 150 -5.01 -11.35 3.04
CA ALA A 150 -5.65 -11.76 1.80
C ALA A 150 -5.04 -13.03 1.19
N GLY A 151 -4.08 -13.67 1.86
CA GLY A 151 -3.41 -14.88 1.39
C GLY A 151 -2.31 -14.65 0.35
N GLN A 152 -1.82 -13.40 0.18
CA GLN A 152 -0.79 -13.04 -0.83
C GLN A 152 0.53 -12.69 -0.18
N GLY A 153 0.85 -12.62 0.94
CA GLY A 153 2.12 -12.25 1.54
C GLY A 153 2.38 -10.74 1.60
N ASP A 154 3.53 -10.37 2.10
CA ASP A 154 3.98 -8.98 2.22
C ASP A 154 4.82 -8.62 0.99
N LEU A 155 4.33 -7.71 0.18
CA LEU A 155 4.98 -7.26 -1.05
C LEU A 155 5.62 -5.90 -0.83
N SER A 156 6.84 -5.77 -1.29
CA SER A 156 7.54 -4.50 -1.28
C SER A 156 8.34 -4.32 -2.56
N GLY A 157 8.46 -3.09 -3.03
CA GLY A 157 9.23 -2.80 -4.23
C GLY A 157 9.32 -1.32 -4.51
N GLN A 158 10.26 -0.98 -5.39
CA GLN A 158 10.52 0.37 -5.86
C GLN A 158 10.63 0.34 -7.38
N GLY A 159 10.08 1.36 -8.04
CA GLY A 159 10.07 1.41 -9.51
C GLY A 159 8.97 0.54 -10.14
N MET A 160 8.72 0.78 -11.43
CA MET A 160 7.60 0.19 -12.17
C MET A 160 7.72 -1.33 -12.37
N GLU A 161 8.90 -1.90 -12.22
CA GLU A 161 9.12 -3.35 -12.27
C GLU A 161 8.37 -4.12 -11.17
N ALA A 162 8.14 -3.47 -10.00
CA ALA A 162 7.39 -4.05 -8.91
C ALA A 162 5.87 -3.98 -9.13
N PHE A 163 5.39 -3.13 -10.03
CA PHE A 163 3.96 -2.87 -10.23
C PHE A 163 3.19 -4.12 -10.65
N ASP A 164 3.70 -4.87 -11.63
CA ASP A 164 3.02 -6.07 -12.13
C ASP A 164 2.83 -7.14 -11.06
N ALA A 165 3.81 -7.31 -10.16
CA ALA A 165 3.71 -8.24 -9.06
C ALA A 165 2.64 -7.81 -8.05
N MET A 166 2.61 -6.54 -7.68
CA MET A 166 1.62 -5.97 -6.77
C MET A 166 0.21 -6.01 -7.37
N ARG A 167 0.07 -5.67 -8.65
CA ARG A 167 -1.20 -5.73 -9.39
C ARG A 167 -1.77 -7.14 -9.46
N ARG A 168 -0.91 -8.15 -9.68
CA ARG A 168 -1.33 -9.56 -9.65
C ARG A 168 -1.77 -9.98 -8.26
N ALA A 169 -1.06 -9.56 -7.23
CA ALA A 169 -1.44 -9.87 -5.86
C ALA A 169 -2.78 -9.25 -5.48
N LEU A 170 -3.06 -8.01 -5.90
CA LEU A 170 -4.37 -7.36 -5.75
C LEU A 170 -5.47 -8.15 -6.46
N ALA A 171 -5.22 -8.61 -7.71
CA ALA A 171 -6.17 -9.43 -8.47
C ALA A 171 -6.47 -10.78 -7.80
N CYS A 172 -5.53 -11.32 -7.04
CA CYS A 172 -5.64 -12.61 -6.36
C CYS A 172 -6.04 -12.48 -4.89
N ALA A 173 -6.18 -11.26 -4.38
CA ALA A 173 -6.57 -11.01 -2.99
C ALA A 173 -7.96 -11.59 -2.68
N GLY A 174 -8.08 -12.28 -1.54
CA GLY A 174 -9.33 -12.84 -1.08
C GLY A 174 -10.13 -11.84 -0.24
N TYR A 175 -11.36 -11.53 -0.63
CA TYR A 175 -12.29 -10.63 0.07
C TYR A 175 -13.40 -11.41 0.79
N HIS A 176 -13.03 -12.28 1.70
CA HIS A 176 -13.99 -13.16 2.39
C HIS A 176 -13.84 -13.15 3.91
N ARG A 177 -12.95 -12.32 4.45
CA ARG A 177 -12.72 -12.24 5.89
C ARG A 177 -13.79 -11.43 6.59
N GLN A 178 -14.03 -11.77 7.86
CA GLN A 178 -14.91 -11.02 8.76
C GLN A 178 -14.08 -10.30 9.86
N ASP A 179 -12.81 -10.05 9.59
CA ASP A 179 -11.91 -9.43 10.55
C ASP A 179 -12.34 -8.00 10.88
N ASP A 180 -12.07 -7.60 12.10
CA ASP A 180 -12.18 -6.21 12.50
C ASP A 180 -11.01 -5.42 11.91
N PHE A 181 -11.29 -4.67 10.85
CA PHE A 181 -10.27 -3.89 10.14
C PHE A 181 -9.63 -2.82 11.03
N ALA A 182 -10.34 -2.29 12.03
CA ALA A 182 -9.75 -1.38 13.01
C ALA A 182 -8.58 -2.04 13.75
N ARG A 183 -8.74 -3.31 14.12
CA ARG A 183 -7.67 -4.09 14.74
C ARG A 183 -6.50 -4.32 13.79
N VAL A 184 -6.79 -4.62 12.51
CA VAL A 184 -5.74 -4.79 11.48
C VAL A 184 -4.94 -3.50 11.31
N LEU A 185 -5.60 -2.35 11.29
CA LEU A 185 -4.95 -1.04 11.26
C LEU A 185 -4.01 -0.86 12.45
N LEU A 186 -4.48 -1.10 13.67
CA LEU A 186 -3.66 -0.96 14.87
C LEU A 186 -2.45 -1.92 14.88
N MET A 187 -2.60 -3.12 14.33
CA MET A 187 -1.48 -4.07 14.17
C MET A 187 -0.43 -3.60 13.14
N ALA A 188 -0.80 -2.70 12.23
CA ALA A 188 0.15 -2.09 11.29
C ALA A 188 0.99 -0.96 11.90
N ALA A 189 0.72 -0.55 13.15
CA ALA A 189 1.43 0.53 13.85
C ALA A 189 2.98 0.41 13.83
N PRO A 190 3.59 -0.77 14.05
CA PRO A 190 5.04 -0.90 13.96
C PRO A 190 5.60 -0.61 12.57
N ARG A 191 4.86 -0.99 11.51
CA ARG A 191 5.23 -0.76 10.10
C ARG A 191 5.13 0.73 9.74
N LEU A 192 4.15 1.43 10.32
CA LEU A 192 3.97 2.87 10.11
C LEU A 192 5.09 3.73 10.70
N ARG A 193 5.78 3.26 11.73
CA ARG A 193 6.92 3.98 12.31
C ARG A 193 8.09 4.15 11.34
N THR A 194 8.22 3.25 10.38
CA THR A 194 9.27 3.29 9.35
C THR A 194 8.76 3.87 8.03
N ALA A 195 7.44 3.99 7.88
CA ALA A 195 6.81 4.55 6.69
C ALA A 195 6.57 6.06 6.86
N GLY A 196 6.95 6.85 5.87
CA GLY A 196 6.70 8.30 5.88
C GLY A 196 5.26 8.66 5.53
N SER A 197 4.59 7.78 4.79
CA SER A 197 3.20 7.97 4.41
C SER A 197 2.46 6.64 4.36
N ALA A 198 1.14 6.69 4.53
CA ALA A 198 0.28 5.52 4.39
C ALA A 198 -1.00 5.86 3.64
N ALA A 199 -1.49 4.91 2.85
CA ALA A 199 -2.82 4.97 2.26
C ALA A 199 -3.65 3.78 2.73
N VAL A 200 -4.86 4.07 3.18
CA VAL A 200 -5.83 3.10 3.66
C VAL A 200 -7.00 3.04 2.69
N PHE A 201 -7.35 1.85 2.24
CA PHE A 201 -8.46 1.61 1.33
C PHE A 201 -9.48 0.69 1.99
N SER A 202 -10.73 1.13 2.09
CA SER A 202 -11.82 0.33 2.65
C SER A 202 -13.17 0.65 2.00
N THR A 203 -14.06 -0.33 1.98
CA THR A 203 -15.46 -0.14 1.56
C THR A 203 -16.37 0.28 2.71
N ARG A 204 -15.83 0.45 3.91
CA ARG A 204 -16.59 0.80 5.11
C ARG A 204 -15.82 1.77 5.99
N LEU A 205 -16.54 2.64 6.65
CA LEU A 205 -16.00 3.55 7.65
C LEU A 205 -16.90 3.47 8.89
N THR A 206 -16.36 2.95 9.97
CA THR A 206 -17.02 2.88 11.28
C THR A 206 -16.27 3.75 12.29
N PRO A 207 -16.89 4.15 13.42
CA PRO A 207 -16.20 4.91 14.45
C PRO A 207 -14.90 4.25 14.91
N ALA A 208 -14.89 2.93 15.09
CA ALA A 208 -13.68 2.19 15.48
C ALA A 208 -12.55 2.28 14.45
N ILE A 209 -12.90 2.24 13.15
CA ILE A 209 -11.92 2.41 12.06
C ILE A 209 -11.38 3.85 12.04
N ALA A 210 -12.27 4.84 12.22
CA ALA A 210 -11.87 6.25 12.28
C ALA A 210 -10.93 6.51 13.46
N ASP A 211 -11.26 6.01 14.64
CA ASP A 211 -10.42 6.15 15.85
C ASP A 211 -9.04 5.48 15.64
N ALA A 212 -9.01 4.28 15.06
CA ALA A 212 -7.77 3.59 14.72
C ALA A 212 -6.92 4.39 13.73
N ALA A 213 -7.51 4.92 12.67
CA ALA A 213 -6.82 5.74 11.68
C ALA A 213 -6.26 7.03 12.29
N ILE A 214 -7.02 7.71 13.14
CA ILE A 214 -6.57 8.90 13.88
C ILE A 214 -5.43 8.57 14.83
N ALA A 215 -5.54 7.46 15.57
CA ALA A 215 -4.47 7.02 16.47
C ALA A 215 -3.16 6.77 15.72
N LEU A 216 -3.25 6.16 14.53
CA LEU A 216 -2.08 5.89 13.68
C LEU A 216 -1.49 7.17 13.08
N SER A 217 -2.29 8.13 12.64
CA SER A 217 -1.79 9.39 12.08
C SER A 217 -0.99 10.20 13.11
N ARG A 218 -1.34 10.09 14.39
CA ARG A 218 -0.60 10.73 15.50
C ARG A 218 0.80 10.14 15.72
N MET A 219 1.09 8.99 15.12
CA MET A 219 2.43 8.38 15.18
C MET A 219 3.43 8.99 14.17
N GLY A 220 3.02 10.01 13.41
CA GLY A 220 3.90 10.83 12.56
C GLY A 220 3.84 10.52 11.06
N ALA A 221 3.19 9.43 10.64
CA ALA A 221 2.99 9.15 9.23
C ALA A 221 1.83 9.98 8.64
N ARG A 222 2.03 10.56 7.47
CA ARG A 222 0.93 11.17 6.72
C ARG A 222 0.01 10.08 6.19
N MET A 223 -1.28 10.22 6.46
CA MET A 223 -2.24 9.19 6.09
C MET A 223 -3.33 9.73 5.17
N ARG A 224 -3.63 8.94 4.14
CA ARG A 224 -4.82 9.10 3.30
C ARG A 224 -5.78 7.94 3.58
N TYR A 225 -7.03 8.25 3.84
CA TYR A 225 -8.10 7.27 3.95
C TYR A 225 -9.02 7.39 2.73
N THR A 226 -9.16 6.32 1.97
CA THR A 226 -10.04 6.25 0.79
C THR A 226 -11.20 5.32 1.09
N LEU A 227 -12.40 5.90 1.18
CA LEU A 227 -13.65 5.17 1.31
C LEU A 227 -14.23 4.89 -0.09
N VAL A 228 -14.49 3.62 -0.40
CA VAL A 228 -15.11 3.21 -1.67
C VAL A 228 -16.52 2.71 -1.40
N THR A 229 -17.54 3.35 -1.99
CA THR A 229 -18.94 2.94 -1.84
C THR A 229 -19.67 2.97 -3.19
N ALA A 230 -20.75 2.21 -3.33
CA ALA A 230 -21.57 2.22 -4.54
C ALA A 230 -22.40 3.51 -4.69
N GLU A 231 -22.80 4.08 -3.56
CA GLU A 231 -23.62 5.30 -3.49
C GLU A 231 -22.87 6.40 -2.73
N ALA A 232 -23.48 7.56 -2.63
CA ALA A 232 -22.95 8.63 -1.77
C ALA A 232 -22.79 8.14 -0.32
N PRO A 233 -21.78 8.62 0.41
CA PRO A 233 -21.59 8.25 1.81
C PRO A 233 -22.85 8.55 2.64
N SER A 234 -23.18 7.65 3.56
CA SER A 234 -24.26 7.93 4.52
C SER A 234 -23.92 9.15 5.38
N GLU A 235 -24.93 9.74 6.02
CA GLU A 235 -24.72 10.90 6.90
C GLU A 235 -23.69 10.61 8.01
N GLU A 236 -23.71 9.39 8.57
CA GLU A 236 -22.72 8.95 9.56
C GLU A 236 -21.31 8.85 8.95
N GLN A 237 -21.19 8.25 7.78
CA GLN A 237 -19.92 8.14 7.07
C GLN A 237 -19.38 9.52 6.67
N GLY A 238 -20.26 10.45 6.27
CA GLY A 238 -19.89 11.85 5.99
C GLY A 238 -19.29 12.52 7.22
N LYS A 239 -19.95 12.42 8.38
CA LYS A 239 -19.44 12.97 9.65
C LYS A 239 -18.08 12.35 10.04
N LEU A 240 -17.91 11.06 9.81
CA LEU A 240 -16.63 10.39 10.10
C LEU A 240 -15.52 10.83 9.14
N LEU A 241 -15.82 11.01 7.84
CA LEU A 241 -14.85 11.56 6.87
C LEU A 241 -14.42 12.98 7.27
N ASP A 242 -15.35 13.82 7.71
CA ASP A 242 -15.03 15.16 8.18
C ASP A 242 -14.21 15.13 9.48
N LEU A 243 -14.50 14.21 10.39
CA LEU A 243 -13.68 13.97 11.59
C LEU A 243 -12.24 13.60 11.24
N LEU A 244 -12.05 12.72 10.24
CA LEU A 244 -10.72 12.36 9.75
C LEU A 244 -9.98 13.58 9.20
N ARG A 245 -10.65 14.40 8.39
CA ARG A 245 -10.07 15.64 7.81
C ARG A 245 -9.65 16.64 8.89
N VAL A 246 -10.52 16.88 9.87
CA VAL A 246 -10.22 17.75 11.01
C VAL A 246 -9.05 17.22 11.84
N SER A 247 -8.89 15.90 11.91
CA SER A 247 -7.78 15.24 12.59
C SER A 247 -6.47 15.22 11.79
N GLY A 248 -6.43 15.85 10.60
CA GLY A 248 -5.24 15.99 9.78
C GLY A 248 -4.97 14.83 8.81
N LEU A 249 -5.93 13.93 8.63
CA LEU A 249 -5.86 12.92 7.58
C LEU A 249 -6.48 13.46 6.29
N GLU A 250 -5.94 13.03 5.17
CA GLU A 250 -6.62 13.21 3.89
C GLU A 250 -7.70 12.14 3.74
N ALA A 251 -8.96 12.54 3.68
CA ALA A 251 -10.08 11.62 3.54
C ALA A 251 -10.78 11.83 2.20
N LEU A 252 -10.73 10.79 1.36
CA LEU A 252 -11.31 10.76 0.02
C LEU A 252 -12.49 9.79 -0.04
N HIS A 253 -13.41 10.07 -0.93
CA HIS A 253 -14.49 9.17 -1.29
C HIS A 253 -14.42 8.86 -2.79
N VAL A 254 -14.47 7.59 -3.14
CA VAL A 254 -14.52 7.08 -4.51
C VAL A 254 -15.84 6.32 -4.68
N ARG A 255 -16.54 6.63 -5.74
CA ARG A 255 -17.76 5.90 -6.11
C ARG A 255 -17.41 4.74 -7.04
N ALA A 256 -17.91 3.54 -6.73
CA ALA A 256 -17.75 2.33 -7.53
C ALA A 256 -18.61 2.35 -8.81
#